data_128bf1df6bdd52225de5f3c99c65926a
#
_entry.id   128bf1df6bdd52225de5f3c99c65926a
#
_cell.length_a   1.000
_cell.length_b   1.000
_cell.length_c   1.000
_cell.angle_alpha   90.00
_cell.angle_beta   90.00
_cell.angle_gamma   90.00
#
_symmetry.space_group_name_H-M   'P 1'
#
loop_
_entity.id
_entity.type
_entity.pdbx_description
1 polymer ?
#
loop_
_entity_poly.entity_id
_entity_poly.type
_entity_poly.pdbx_seq_one_letter_code
_entity_poly.pdbx_strand_id
1 'polypeptide(L)'
;MIDSTRYSQRLKVACEKDWQKAHKDHPFVQAMGDGSLTLDRFSYYMQQDYLFLIDYCRVLSIASAKSPDLESMGRFAALLDETLNSEMELHRGFCWDLGITEMDLEATLPSPTTVAYTSHLLRHAYEGSIAELAASLLPCQ
;
A
#
# COMPACT_ATOMS: atom_id res chain seq x y z
N MET A 1 -8.99 -10.70 -23.05
CA MET A 1 -7.66 -11.32 -23.25
C MET A 1 -6.67 -10.58 -22.37
N ILE A 2 -6.08 -11.24 -21.40
CA ILE A 2 -5.03 -10.65 -20.54
C ILE A 2 -3.79 -10.50 -21.43
N ASP A 3 -3.28 -9.28 -21.55
CA ASP A 3 -2.06 -9.01 -22.30
C ASP A 3 -0.86 -9.65 -21.56
N SER A 4 -0.53 -10.90 -21.97
CA SER A 4 0.56 -11.68 -21.39
C SER A 4 1.97 -11.11 -21.69
N THR A 5 2.04 -9.97 -22.40
CA THR A 5 3.31 -9.31 -22.74
C THR A 5 3.79 -8.39 -21.61
N ARG A 6 2.90 -7.87 -20.76
CA ARG A 6 3.29 -6.99 -19.67
C ARG A 6 4.00 -7.74 -18.55
N TYR A 7 5.13 -7.21 -18.11
CA TYR A 7 5.94 -7.81 -17.05
C TYR A 7 5.16 -7.98 -15.74
N SER A 8 4.33 -7.01 -15.35
CA SER A 8 3.44 -7.09 -14.20
C SER A 8 2.48 -8.28 -14.25
N GLN A 9 1.92 -8.59 -15.42
CA GLN A 9 1.07 -9.78 -15.60
C GLN A 9 1.85 -11.08 -15.44
N ARG A 10 3.08 -11.12 -15.91
CA ARG A 10 3.97 -12.29 -15.73
C ARG A 10 4.29 -12.52 -14.26
N LEU A 11 4.56 -11.45 -13.49
CA LEU A 11 4.78 -11.53 -12.05
C LEU A 11 3.52 -12.05 -11.34
N LYS A 12 2.36 -11.50 -11.66
CA LYS A 12 1.08 -11.94 -11.08
C LYS A 12 0.80 -13.42 -11.34
N VAL A 13 1.03 -13.89 -12.58
CA VAL A 13 0.88 -15.32 -12.92
C VAL A 13 1.88 -16.18 -12.15
N ALA A 14 3.13 -15.73 -11.98
CA ALA A 14 4.14 -16.47 -11.24
C ALA A 14 3.80 -16.66 -9.74
N CYS A 15 3.01 -15.74 -9.14
CA CYS A 15 2.57 -15.81 -7.75
C CYS A 15 1.05 -16.00 -7.62
N GLU A 16 0.38 -16.57 -8.64
CA GLU A 16 -1.09 -16.63 -8.73
C GLU A 16 -1.77 -17.22 -7.48
N LYS A 17 -1.21 -18.28 -6.89
CA LYS A 17 -1.76 -18.91 -5.68
C LYS A 17 -1.76 -17.97 -4.48
N ASP A 18 -0.63 -17.28 -4.27
CA ASP A 18 -0.48 -16.33 -3.17
C ASP A 18 -1.32 -15.08 -3.42
N TRP A 19 -1.37 -14.64 -4.68
CA TRP A 19 -2.24 -13.55 -5.10
C TRP A 19 -3.71 -13.86 -4.85
N GLN A 20 -4.18 -15.03 -5.27
CA GLN A 20 -5.56 -15.48 -5.03
C GLN A 20 -5.87 -15.48 -3.54
N LYS A 21 -5.00 -16.10 -2.73
CA LYS A 21 -5.16 -16.19 -1.27
C LYS A 21 -5.19 -14.83 -0.58
N ALA A 22 -4.33 -13.91 -0.99
CA ALA A 22 -4.17 -12.60 -0.33
C ALA A 22 -5.23 -11.59 -0.76
N HIS A 23 -5.62 -11.57 -2.05
CA HIS A 23 -6.47 -10.53 -2.60
C HIS A 23 -7.92 -10.95 -2.85
N LYS A 24 -8.21 -12.27 -2.97
CA LYS A 24 -9.57 -12.71 -3.27
C LYS A 24 -10.17 -13.58 -2.17
N ASP A 25 -9.42 -14.57 -1.70
CA ASP A 25 -9.92 -15.54 -0.75
C ASP A 25 -9.69 -15.12 0.70
N HIS A 26 -9.02 -13.98 0.93
CA HIS A 26 -8.74 -13.50 2.28
C HIS A 26 -10.05 -13.10 2.98
N PRO A 27 -10.35 -13.61 4.19
CA PRO A 27 -11.63 -13.38 4.87
C PRO A 27 -11.93 -11.89 5.10
N PHE A 28 -10.92 -11.07 5.35
CA PHE A 28 -11.07 -9.62 5.50
C PHE A 28 -11.56 -8.97 4.20
N VAL A 29 -10.96 -9.34 3.07
CA VAL A 29 -11.34 -8.79 1.74
C VAL A 29 -12.76 -9.21 1.38
N GLN A 30 -13.11 -10.47 1.63
CA GLN A 30 -14.47 -10.97 1.40
C GLN A 30 -15.49 -10.27 2.29
N ALA A 31 -15.20 -10.13 3.60
CA ALA A 31 -16.10 -9.47 4.53
C ALA A 31 -16.26 -7.96 4.23
N MET A 32 -15.23 -7.31 3.67
CA MET A 32 -15.34 -5.94 3.17
C MET A 32 -16.24 -5.87 1.94
N GLY A 33 -16.09 -6.83 1.01
CA GLY A 33 -16.86 -6.87 -0.23
C GLY A 33 -18.34 -7.20 -0.05
N ASP A 34 -18.70 -8.03 0.91
CA ASP A 34 -20.08 -8.42 1.22
C ASP A 34 -20.75 -7.59 2.32
N GLY A 35 -20.02 -6.66 2.94
CA GLY A 35 -20.51 -5.77 3.99
C GLY A 35 -20.61 -6.42 5.37
N SER A 36 -20.05 -7.61 5.59
CA SER A 36 -20.07 -8.31 6.86
C SER A 36 -18.92 -7.92 7.80
N LEU A 37 -17.96 -7.11 7.32
CA LEU A 37 -16.86 -6.64 8.14
C LEU A 37 -17.37 -5.73 9.26
N THR A 38 -17.04 -6.07 10.51
CA THR A 38 -17.44 -5.25 11.65
C THR A 38 -16.68 -3.92 11.69
N LEU A 39 -17.32 -2.87 12.22
CA LEU A 39 -16.69 -1.54 12.32
C LEU A 39 -15.42 -1.57 13.17
N ASP A 40 -15.34 -2.36 14.21
CA ASP A 40 -14.14 -2.49 15.05
C ASP A 40 -12.93 -2.98 14.24
N ARG A 41 -13.15 -3.99 13.37
CA ARG A 41 -12.09 -4.52 12.49
C ARG A 41 -11.71 -3.52 11.41
N PHE A 42 -12.68 -2.81 10.88
CA PHE A 42 -12.43 -1.77 9.90
C PHE A 42 -11.68 -0.59 10.53
N SER A 43 -12.07 -0.14 11.72
CA SER A 43 -11.35 0.91 12.47
C SER A 43 -9.90 0.52 12.78
N TYR A 44 -9.68 -0.72 13.19
CA TYR A 44 -8.31 -1.23 13.39
C TYR A 44 -7.50 -1.23 12.08
N TYR A 45 -8.11 -1.67 10.97
CA TYR A 45 -7.47 -1.62 9.65
C TYR A 45 -7.10 -0.18 9.29
N MET A 46 -8.01 0.77 9.41
CA MET A 46 -7.78 2.18 9.09
C MET A 46 -6.61 2.79 9.89
N GLN A 47 -6.50 2.45 11.18
CA GLN A 47 -5.36 2.89 12.00
C GLN A 47 -4.03 2.30 11.51
N GLN A 48 -4.00 1.03 11.13
CA GLN A 48 -2.79 0.38 10.60
C GLN A 48 -2.44 0.88 9.20
N ASP A 49 -3.44 1.16 8.39
CA ASP A 49 -3.29 1.70 7.05
C ASP A 49 -2.72 3.13 7.07
N TYR A 50 -3.11 3.95 8.04
CA TYR A 50 -2.48 5.26 8.27
C TYR A 50 -0.95 5.16 8.39
N LEU A 51 -0.48 4.23 9.22
CA LEU A 51 0.96 4.00 9.40
C LEU A 51 1.62 3.45 8.12
N PHE A 52 0.92 2.57 7.41
CA PHE A 52 1.37 2.05 6.12
C PHE A 52 1.52 3.17 5.10
N LEU A 53 0.54 4.07 4.95
CA LEU A 53 0.58 5.18 4.00
C LEU A 53 1.77 6.12 4.23
N ILE A 54 2.15 6.35 5.49
CA ILE A 54 3.35 7.16 5.82
C ILE A 54 4.62 6.50 5.26
N ASP A 55 4.81 5.20 5.49
CA ASP A 55 5.98 4.47 4.97
C ASP A 55 5.91 4.31 3.45
N TYR A 56 4.71 4.15 2.90
CA TYR A 56 4.48 4.11 1.45
C TYR A 56 4.92 5.41 0.77
N CYS A 57 4.61 6.57 1.35
CA CYS A 57 5.11 7.86 0.88
C CYS A 57 6.64 7.94 0.90
N ARG A 58 7.29 7.41 1.95
CA ARG A 58 8.76 7.32 2.01
C ARG A 58 9.33 6.46 0.88
N VAL A 59 8.71 5.31 0.62
CA VAL A 59 9.09 4.41 -0.49
C VAL A 59 8.94 5.09 -1.85
N LEU A 60 7.84 5.81 -2.10
CA LEU A 60 7.62 6.56 -3.33
C LEU A 60 8.64 7.70 -3.52
N SER A 61 9.00 8.37 -2.43
CA SER A 61 10.06 9.41 -2.45
C SER A 61 11.41 8.82 -2.87
N ILE A 62 11.77 7.67 -2.33
CA ILE A 62 13.01 6.96 -2.67
C ILE A 62 12.93 6.44 -4.12
N ALA A 63 11.78 5.94 -4.55
CA ALA A 63 11.56 5.49 -5.93
C ALA A 63 11.76 6.63 -6.92
N SER A 64 11.22 7.82 -6.64
CA SER A 64 11.45 9.02 -7.44
C SER A 64 12.94 9.37 -7.51
N ALA A 65 13.64 9.38 -6.37
CA ALA A 65 15.08 9.67 -6.31
C ALA A 65 15.96 8.65 -7.05
N LYS A 66 15.56 7.37 -7.08
CA LYS A 66 16.28 6.26 -7.75
C LYS A 66 15.90 6.09 -9.22
N SER A 67 14.94 6.84 -9.72
CA SER A 67 14.45 6.71 -11.10
C SER A 67 15.55 7.07 -12.11
N PRO A 68 15.72 6.28 -13.18
CA PRO A 68 16.80 6.47 -14.13
C PRO A 68 16.58 7.63 -15.11
N ASP A 69 15.36 8.14 -15.22
CA ASP A 69 14.96 9.18 -16.16
C ASP A 69 13.86 10.09 -15.58
N LEU A 70 13.67 11.25 -16.20
CA LEU A 70 12.69 12.25 -15.76
C LEU A 70 11.24 11.76 -15.85
N GLU A 71 10.93 10.90 -16.80
CA GLU A 71 9.58 10.36 -16.96
C GLU A 71 9.21 9.46 -15.77
N SER A 72 10.06 8.49 -15.46
CA SER A 72 9.88 7.60 -14.31
C SER A 72 9.89 8.38 -12.99
N MET A 73 10.79 9.34 -12.84
CA MET A 73 10.86 10.23 -11.68
C MET A 73 9.54 10.99 -11.50
N GLY A 74 9.03 11.59 -12.58
CA GLY A 74 7.76 12.32 -12.56
C GLY A 74 6.57 11.46 -12.21
N ARG A 75 6.52 10.19 -12.67
CA ARG A 75 5.45 9.24 -12.34
C ARG A 75 5.43 8.89 -10.84
N PHE A 76 6.59 8.59 -10.25
CA PHE A 76 6.67 8.33 -8.81
C PHE A 76 6.38 9.58 -7.96
N ALA A 77 6.82 10.76 -8.41
CA ALA A 77 6.49 12.02 -7.75
C ALA A 77 4.99 12.32 -7.80
N ALA A 78 4.31 12.05 -8.90
CA ALA A 78 2.87 12.21 -9.01
C ALA A 78 2.10 11.24 -8.09
N LEU A 79 2.51 9.97 -8.02
CA LEU A 79 1.94 9.01 -7.06
C LEU A 79 2.16 9.46 -5.60
N LEU A 80 3.34 9.98 -5.30
CA LEU A 80 3.65 10.53 -3.98
C LEU A 80 2.73 11.71 -3.63
N ASP A 81 2.55 12.64 -4.56
CA ASP A 81 1.70 13.81 -4.37
C ASP A 81 0.23 13.40 -4.16
N GLU A 82 -0.27 12.47 -4.96
CA GLU A 82 -1.62 11.91 -4.83
C GLU A 82 -1.83 11.24 -3.47
N THR A 83 -0.88 10.42 -3.03
CA THR A 83 -0.96 9.72 -1.74
C THR A 83 -0.88 10.68 -0.56
N LEU A 84 0.07 11.64 -0.58
CA LEU A 84 0.25 12.60 0.51
C LEU A 84 -0.92 13.56 0.68
N ASN A 85 -1.54 13.97 -0.40
CA ASN A 85 -2.57 15.01 -0.38
C ASN A 85 -3.96 14.41 -0.49
N SER A 86 -4.27 13.72 -1.59
CA SER A 86 -5.64 13.26 -1.85
C SER A 86 -6.02 12.02 -1.04
N GLU A 87 -5.19 10.99 -1.07
CA GLU A 87 -5.49 9.72 -0.41
C GLU A 87 -5.43 9.86 1.12
N MET A 88 -4.43 10.55 1.65
CA MET A 88 -4.29 10.79 3.08
C MET A 88 -5.42 11.66 3.64
N GLU A 89 -5.89 12.67 2.89
CA GLU A 89 -7.03 13.49 3.30
C GLU A 89 -8.32 12.66 3.34
N LEU A 90 -8.56 11.88 2.29
CA LEU A 90 -9.70 10.97 2.23
C LEU A 90 -9.67 9.94 3.38
N HIS A 91 -8.51 9.36 3.64
CA HIS A 91 -8.28 8.40 4.71
C HIS A 91 -8.61 9.01 6.09
N ARG A 92 -8.10 10.20 6.39
CA ARG A 92 -8.39 10.93 7.64
C ARG A 92 -9.88 11.26 7.77
N GLY A 93 -10.56 11.59 6.65
CA GLY A 93 -12.00 11.80 6.61
C GLY A 93 -12.78 10.55 7.05
N PHE A 94 -12.45 9.38 6.51
CA PHE A 94 -13.05 8.11 6.94
C PHE A 94 -12.75 7.80 8.41
N CYS A 95 -11.52 8.05 8.88
CA CYS A 95 -11.17 7.86 10.29
C CYS A 95 -12.03 8.76 11.19
N TRP A 96 -12.24 10.01 10.81
CA TRP A 96 -13.10 10.94 11.54
C TRP A 96 -14.55 10.44 11.64
N ASP A 97 -15.11 9.94 10.55
CA ASP A 97 -16.46 9.37 10.51
C ASP A 97 -16.60 8.11 11.40
N LEU A 98 -15.50 7.41 11.63
CA LEU A 98 -15.40 6.27 12.56
C LEU A 98 -15.14 6.69 14.01
N GLY A 99 -15.02 7.99 14.30
CA GLY A 99 -14.70 8.52 15.63
C GLY A 99 -13.22 8.39 16.02
N ILE A 100 -12.33 8.13 15.05
CA ILE A 100 -10.87 8.05 15.25
C ILE A 100 -10.31 9.45 15.03
N THR A 101 -9.75 10.04 16.06
CA THR A 101 -9.17 11.39 16.02
C THR A 101 -7.74 11.37 15.44
N GLU A 102 -7.23 12.53 15.04
CA GLU A 102 -5.83 12.67 14.63
C GLU A 102 -4.86 12.23 15.74
N MET A 103 -5.21 12.55 17.00
CA MET A 103 -4.40 12.14 18.15
C MET A 103 -4.39 10.61 18.33
N ASP A 104 -5.50 9.92 18.02
CA ASP A 104 -5.57 8.45 18.04
C ASP A 104 -4.70 7.85 16.93
N LEU A 105 -4.70 8.44 15.74
CA LEU A 105 -3.85 8.02 14.62
C LEU A 105 -2.36 8.17 14.95
N GLU A 106 -1.97 9.32 15.49
CA GLU A 106 -0.57 9.59 15.88
C GLU A 106 -0.10 8.72 17.07
N ALA A 107 -1.02 8.30 17.95
CA ALA A 107 -0.73 7.39 19.05
C ALA A 107 -0.76 5.91 18.68
N THR A 108 -1.19 5.58 17.46
CA THR A 108 -1.32 4.19 17.00
C THR A 108 0.04 3.50 16.92
N LEU A 109 0.15 2.33 17.52
CA LEU A 109 1.33 1.48 17.41
C LEU A 109 1.19 0.51 16.23
N PRO A 110 2.25 0.33 15.42
CA PRO A 110 2.20 -0.59 14.30
C PRO A 110 2.09 -2.04 14.78
N SER A 111 1.22 -2.80 14.13
CA SER A 111 1.14 -4.24 14.32
C SER A 111 2.37 -4.95 13.77
N PRO A 112 2.68 -6.19 14.21
CA PRO A 112 3.76 -6.98 13.62
C PRO A 112 3.63 -7.15 12.10
N THR A 113 2.41 -7.26 11.57
CA THR A 113 2.16 -7.37 10.13
C THR A 113 2.47 -6.06 9.41
N THR A 114 2.05 -4.92 9.96
CA THR A 114 2.37 -3.59 9.43
C THR A 114 3.89 -3.39 9.39
N VAL A 115 4.58 -3.65 10.51
CA VAL A 115 6.04 -3.56 10.57
C VAL A 115 6.72 -4.47 9.53
N ALA A 116 6.28 -5.73 9.41
CA ALA A 116 6.87 -6.66 8.46
C ALA A 116 6.71 -6.18 7.02
N TYR A 117 5.52 -5.68 6.66
CA TYR A 117 5.23 -5.24 5.31
C TYR A 117 5.93 -3.92 4.96
N THR A 118 5.84 -2.91 5.81
CA THR A 118 6.52 -1.63 5.57
C THR A 118 8.05 -1.80 5.56
N SER A 119 8.61 -2.63 6.44
CA SER A 119 10.03 -2.97 6.44
C SER A 119 10.46 -3.68 5.15
N HIS A 120 9.62 -4.57 4.61
CA HIS A 120 9.88 -5.21 3.32
C HIS A 120 9.96 -4.17 2.19
N LEU A 121 9.00 -3.25 2.11
CA LEU A 121 9.00 -2.19 1.10
C LEU A 121 10.20 -1.25 1.25
N LEU A 122 10.46 -0.76 2.47
CA LEU A 122 11.58 0.13 2.75
C LEU A 122 12.93 -0.53 2.46
N ARG A 123 13.09 -1.82 2.80
CA ARG A 123 14.30 -2.56 2.45
C ARG A 123 14.56 -2.58 0.94
N HIS A 124 13.54 -2.89 0.13
CA HIS A 124 13.69 -2.85 -1.33
C HIS A 124 13.90 -1.43 -1.84
N ALA A 125 13.32 -0.42 -1.18
CA ALA A 125 13.55 0.96 -1.52
C ALA A 125 15.02 1.39 -1.29
N TYR A 126 15.63 1.01 -0.18
CA TYR A 126 17.00 1.39 0.13
C TYR A 126 18.06 0.51 -0.55
N GLU A 127 17.91 -0.81 -0.46
CA GLU A 127 18.92 -1.78 -0.87
C GLU A 127 18.73 -2.28 -2.31
N GLY A 128 17.48 -2.35 -2.79
CA GLY A 128 17.14 -2.92 -4.09
C GLY A 128 17.38 -1.97 -5.27
N SER A 129 17.35 -2.54 -6.47
CA SER A 129 17.24 -1.79 -7.72
C SER A 129 15.85 -1.15 -7.85
N ILE A 130 15.70 -0.19 -8.76
CA ILE A 130 14.38 0.41 -9.06
C ILE A 130 13.36 -0.65 -9.54
N ALA A 131 13.80 -1.70 -10.22
CA ALA A 131 12.95 -2.79 -10.68
C ALA A 131 12.43 -3.65 -9.51
N GLU A 132 13.31 -3.96 -8.53
CA GLU A 132 12.92 -4.70 -7.32
C GLU A 132 11.98 -3.87 -6.44
N LEU A 133 12.25 -2.58 -6.30
CA LEU A 133 11.35 -1.65 -5.62
C LEU A 133 9.98 -1.61 -6.31
N ALA A 134 9.93 -1.41 -7.62
CA ALA A 134 8.67 -1.40 -8.37
C ALA A 134 7.92 -2.74 -8.26
N ALA A 135 8.63 -3.86 -8.26
CA ALA A 135 8.02 -5.18 -8.07
C ALA A 135 7.44 -5.34 -6.66
N SER A 136 8.09 -4.81 -5.62
CA SER A 136 7.60 -4.85 -4.25
C SER A 136 6.32 -4.03 -4.03
N LEU A 137 6.12 -2.96 -4.83
CA LEU A 137 4.91 -2.12 -4.80
C LEU A 137 3.72 -2.74 -5.56
N LEU A 138 3.96 -3.69 -6.45
CA LEU A 138 2.92 -4.23 -7.34
C LEU A 138 1.66 -4.73 -6.62
N PRO A 139 1.71 -5.34 -5.43
CA PRO A 139 0.51 -5.74 -4.71
C PRO A 139 -0.38 -4.60 -4.22
N CYS A 140 0.16 -3.38 -4.13
CA CYS A 140 -0.56 -2.20 -3.63
C CYS A 140 -1.19 -1.36 -4.76
N GLN A 141 -0.90 -1.68 -6.03
CA GLN A 141 -1.29 -0.87 -7.21
C GLN A 141 -2.51 -1.43 -7.95
#